data_9c541c05f934c5f8d8b4b3f1651864a8
#
_entry.id   9c541c05f934c5f8d8b4b3f1651864a8
#
_cell.length_a   1.000
_cell.length_b   1.000
_cell.length_c   1.000
_cell.angle_alpha   90.00
_cell.angle_beta   90.00
_cell.angle_gamma   90.00
#
_symmetry.space_group_name_H-M   'P 1'
#
loop_
_entity.id
_entity.type
_entity.pdbx_description
1 polymer ?
#
loop_
_entity_poly.entity_id
_entity_poly.type
_entity_poly.pdbx_seq_one_letter_code
_entity_poly.pdbx_strand_id
1 'polypeptide(L)'
;VPYPKTPNLQLNKVDRSSPNTTLFNTKPLIDDNVDIIDAVIPLSNMARQAIINGNFDVWQRGLTFTNPTSGSFTADRYRVSATPSGGTLPSTISHSRQQSVPGEVSGANYFYRISISDAGTGFSSAAEYNLRQTIENGTRLLCGAGKKVTISFYARSSIPNKKIGVFGFQYYGSGGSPIETLNGKNFTLSSNWMKYNVTLITNSLTGKTFGDNDQLLIEFSIMWGAGNAARVGDSIAETFGGAGNIDISQVQLCAGDVALSFQPRHFADELALCQRYYEYLDIARVRYLDAASGVVFSRDFRPKRIAPTVTITTINGVAPTLDSARASSVSLVLTNAGITDSTYTLKLDAEL
;
A
#
# COMPACT_ATOMS: atom_id res chain seq x y z
N VAL A 1 -42.10 20.64 5.49
CA VAL A 1 -41.21 21.82 5.62
C VAL A 1 -39.77 21.30 5.68
N PRO A 2 -38.83 21.83 4.90
CA PRO A 2 -37.44 21.40 4.95
C PRO A 2 -36.82 21.79 6.30
N TYR A 3 -35.94 20.94 6.83
CA TYR A 3 -35.23 21.20 8.07
C TYR A 3 -34.27 22.40 7.91
N PRO A 4 -34.14 23.29 8.92
CA PRO A 4 -33.09 24.30 8.95
C PRO A 4 -31.71 23.67 8.79
N LYS A 5 -30.76 24.39 8.19
CA LYS A 5 -29.41 23.88 7.90
C LYS A 5 -28.34 24.56 8.72
N THR A 6 -27.24 23.86 8.99
CA THR A 6 -26.02 24.48 9.53
C THR A 6 -25.30 25.24 8.40
N PRO A 7 -24.56 26.33 8.71
CA PRO A 7 -23.96 27.17 7.65
C PRO A 7 -22.84 26.47 6.87
N ASN A 8 -22.02 25.64 7.51
CA ASN A 8 -20.84 25.04 6.87
C ASN A 8 -21.15 23.71 6.18
N LEU A 9 -21.55 22.70 6.94
CA LEU A 9 -21.76 21.34 6.43
C LEU A 9 -23.20 21.11 5.95
N GLN A 10 -24.08 22.10 6.02
CA GLN A 10 -25.49 21.97 5.62
C GLN A 10 -26.23 20.84 6.35
N LEU A 11 -25.81 20.53 7.58
CA LEU A 11 -26.47 19.51 8.41
C LEU A 11 -27.89 19.94 8.77
N ASN A 12 -28.82 18.97 8.84
CA ASN A 12 -30.18 19.24 9.27
C ASN A 12 -30.24 19.60 10.76
N LYS A 13 -31.00 20.61 11.11
CA LYS A 13 -31.29 20.97 12.49
C LYS A 13 -32.75 20.70 12.82
N VAL A 14 -33.04 20.46 14.12
CA VAL A 14 -34.40 20.46 14.61
C VAL A 14 -35.01 21.83 14.40
N ASP A 15 -36.18 21.89 13.80
CA ASP A 15 -36.96 23.11 13.70
C ASP A 15 -37.51 23.47 15.09
N ARG A 16 -37.10 24.62 15.61
CA ARG A 16 -37.52 25.16 16.89
C ARG A 16 -38.49 26.36 16.77
N SER A 17 -39.00 26.60 15.55
CA SER A 17 -40.00 27.61 15.34
C SER A 17 -41.33 27.24 16.04
N SER A 18 -42.13 28.23 16.39
CA SER A 18 -43.42 28.04 17.05
C SER A 18 -44.55 28.60 16.14
N PRO A 19 -45.61 27.84 15.88
CA PRO A 19 -45.84 26.45 16.30
C PRO A 19 -45.01 25.44 15.50
N ASN A 20 -44.33 24.53 16.18
CA ASN A 20 -43.56 23.47 15.53
C ASN A 20 -44.50 22.29 15.23
N THR A 21 -44.72 22.06 13.93
CA THR A 21 -45.53 20.93 13.41
C THR A 21 -44.64 19.84 12.83
N THR A 22 -43.33 19.98 12.89
CA THR A 22 -42.37 19.00 12.32
C THR A 22 -42.24 17.82 13.28
N LEU A 23 -42.66 16.65 12.82
CA LEU A 23 -42.44 15.39 13.54
C LEU A 23 -40.94 15.10 13.64
N PHE A 24 -40.50 14.60 14.81
CA PHE A 24 -39.14 14.14 14.98
C PHE A 24 -38.87 12.95 14.03
N ASN A 25 -37.97 13.12 13.09
CA ASN A 25 -37.57 12.08 12.16
C ASN A 25 -36.05 11.84 12.30
N THR A 26 -35.68 10.64 12.71
CA THR A 26 -34.30 10.26 12.96
C THR A 26 -33.47 10.28 11.71
N LYS A 27 -34.03 9.85 10.56
CA LYS A 27 -33.28 9.76 9.31
C LYS A 27 -32.61 11.09 8.92
N PRO A 28 -33.32 12.20 8.64
CA PRO A 28 -32.65 13.46 8.25
C PRO A 28 -31.89 14.13 9.40
N LEU A 29 -32.27 13.91 10.66
CA LEU A 29 -31.64 14.56 11.81
C LEU A 29 -30.44 13.84 12.38
N ILE A 30 -30.34 12.54 12.17
CA ILE A 30 -29.23 11.71 12.65
C ILE A 30 -28.50 11.09 11.48
N ASP A 31 -29.14 10.18 10.71
CA ASP A 31 -28.48 9.35 9.71
C ASP A 31 -27.87 10.22 8.57
N ASP A 32 -28.67 11.09 7.94
CA ASP A 32 -28.17 11.96 6.86
C ASP A 32 -27.08 12.93 7.36
N ASN A 33 -27.14 13.37 8.63
CA ASN A 33 -26.11 14.23 9.21
C ASN A 33 -24.81 13.44 9.47
N VAL A 34 -24.92 12.21 9.95
CA VAL A 34 -23.76 11.34 10.18
C VAL A 34 -23.09 11.01 8.85
N ASP A 35 -23.87 10.73 7.79
CA ASP A 35 -23.33 10.49 6.43
C ASP A 35 -22.56 11.71 5.90
N ILE A 36 -23.10 12.92 6.11
CA ILE A 36 -22.42 14.17 5.71
C ILE A 36 -21.11 14.35 6.50
N ILE A 37 -21.14 14.11 7.81
CA ILE A 37 -19.94 14.22 8.67
C ILE A 37 -18.90 13.21 8.22
N ASP A 38 -19.29 11.96 7.97
CA ASP A 38 -18.37 10.90 7.51
C ASP A 38 -17.75 11.24 6.17
N ALA A 39 -18.50 11.83 5.24
CA ALA A 39 -18.02 12.23 3.93
C ALA A 39 -16.95 13.34 3.98
N VAL A 40 -16.91 14.18 5.03
CA VAL A 40 -15.93 15.27 5.17
C VAL A 40 -14.78 14.94 6.13
N ILE A 41 -14.74 13.75 6.71
CA ILE A 41 -13.58 13.32 7.51
C ILE A 41 -12.34 13.30 6.61
N PRO A 42 -11.22 13.96 7.01
CA PRO A 42 -10.03 14.04 6.19
C PRO A 42 -9.49 12.66 5.78
N LEU A 43 -9.16 12.51 4.51
CA LEU A 43 -8.58 11.27 3.94
C LEU A 43 -7.20 10.93 4.54
N SER A 44 -6.55 11.89 5.19
CA SER A 44 -5.33 11.68 5.96
C SER A 44 -5.55 10.91 7.26
N ASN A 45 -6.80 10.69 7.66
CA ASN A 45 -7.10 9.87 8.84
C ASN A 45 -6.80 8.39 8.55
N MET A 46 -5.80 7.85 9.25
CA MET A 46 -5.39 6.45 9.12
C MET A 46 -6.52 5.46 9.46
N ALA A 47 -7.44 5.82 10.36
CA ALA A 47 -8.59 4.98 10.67
C ALA A 47 -9.57 4.85 9.49
N ARG A 48 -9.60 5.84 8.57
CA ARG A 48 -10.44 5.81 7.37
C ARG A 48 -9.75 5.18 6.17
N GLN A 49 -8.46 5.47 5.97
CA GLN A 49 -7.66 4.92 4.87
C GLN A 49 -6.20 4.79 5.27
N ALA A 50 -5.83 3.60 5.72
CA ALA A 50 -4.45 3.29 6.11
C ALA A 50 -3.57 2.85 4.93
N ILE A 51 -4.18 2.38 3.84
CA ILE A 51 -3.45 1.98 2.63
C ILE A 51 -2.93 3.22 1.90
N ILE A 52 -1.66 3.19 1.51
CA ILE A 52 -1.03 4.17 0.64
C ILE A 52 -1.00 3.60 -0.78
N ASN A 53 -1.26 4.44 -1.77
CA ASN A 53 -1.27 4.04 -3.19
C ASN A 53 -2.32 2.96 -3.51
N GLY A 54 -3.47 3.00 -2.85
CA GLY A 54 -4.54 2.01 -3.04
C GLY A 54 -5.19 2.05 -4.43
N ASN A 55 -5.06 3.16 -5.16
CA ASN A 55 -5.51 3.32 -6.54
C ASN A 55 -4.41 3.01 -7.57
N PHE A 56 -3.21 2.62 -7.11
CA PHE A 56 -2.05 2.26 -7.94
C PHE A 56 -1.59 3.35 -8.91
N ASP A 57 -1.71 4.62 -8.51
CA ASP A 57 -1.31 5.77 -9.32
C ASP A 57 0.22 5.99 -9.33
N VAL A 58 0.93 5.58 -8.27
CA VAL A 58 2.36 5.86 -8.06
C VAL A 58 3.22 4.61 -8.28
N TRP A 59 4.19 4.72 -9.21
CA TRP A 59 5.13 3.65 -9.59
C TRP A 59 6.52 4.22 -9.88
N GLN A 60 7.22 4.69 -8.87
CA GLN A 60 8.51 5.38 -9.04
C GLN A 60 9.66 4.45 -9.46
N ARG A 61 9.54 3.14 -9.18
CA ARG A 61 10.58 2.14 -9.48
C ARG A 61 10.50 1.56 -10.90
N GLY A 62 9.41 1.82 -11.63
CA GLY A 62 9.13 1.29 -12.96
C GLY A 62 7.69 0.80 -13.09
N LEU A 63 7.19 0.62 -14.31
CA LEU A 63 5.79 0.29 -14.59
C LEU A 63 5.53 -1.20 -14.78
N THR A 64 6.60 -2.01 -14.95
CA THR A 64 6.54 -3.45 -15.16
C THR A 64 7.74 -4.14 -14.52
N PHE A 65 7.48 -5.25 -13.84
CA PHE A 65 8.47 -6.08 -13.17
C PHE A 65 8.23 -7.54 -13.55
N THR A 66 9.22 -8.15 -14.19
CA THR A 66 9.16 -9.57 -14.58
C THR A 66 9.94 -10.40 -13.57
N ASN A 67 9.30 -11.46 -13.07
CA ASN A 67 9.84 -12.38 -12.05
C ASN A 67 10.45 -11.65 -10.84
N PRO A 68 9.71 -10.70 -10.20
CA PRO A 68 10.22 -10.02 -9.03
C PRO A 68 10.48 -11.03 -7.90
N THR A 69 11.64 -10.93 -7.29
CA THR A 69 12.02 -11.78 -6.15
C THR A 69 11.27 -11.37 -4.88
N SER A 70 11.20 -12.29 -3.91
CA SER A 70 10.68 -11.97 -2.59
C SER A 70 11.45 -10.78 -2.00
N GLY A 71 10.74 -9.78 -1.50
CA GLY A 71 11.30 -8.53 -1.03
C GLY A 71 11.25 -7.38 -2.02
N SER A 72 11.05 -7.65 -3.32
CA SER A 72 10.97 -6.59 -4.34
C SER A 72 9.71 -5.75 -4.18
N PHE A 73 9.87 -4.42 -4.23
CA PHE A 73 8.77 -3.48 -4.36
C PHE A 73 8.43 -3.26 -5.84
N THR A 74 7.16 -3.22 -6.16
CA THR A 74 6.62 -3.01 -7.52
C THR A 74 5.90 -1.67 -7.62
N ALA A 75 4.57 -1.61 -7.50
CA ALA A 75 3.92 -0.33 -7.21
C ALA A 75 4.45 0.20 -5.87
N ASP A 76 4.53 1.51 -5.74
CA ASP A 76 5.02 2.10 -4.49
C ASP A 76 4.20 1.58 -3.31
N ARG A 77 4.89 1.18 -2.24
CA ARG A 77 4.36 0.55 -1.02
C ARG A 77 3.91 -0.90 -1.17
N TYR A 78 3.88 -1.48 -2.38
CA TYR A 78 3.52 -2.88 -2.58
C TYR A 78 4.74 -3.75 -2.82
N ARG A 79 4.92 -4.76 -1.96
CA ARG A 79 6.07 -5.67 -1.93
C ARG A 79 5.64 -7.09 -2.24
N VAL A 80 6.42 -7.80 -3.06
CA VAL A 80 6.27 -9.24 -3.24
C VAL A 80 6.81 -9.96 -2.01
N SER A 81 6.01 -10.88 -1.46
CA SER A 81 6.41 -11.79 -0.39
C SER A 81 6.16 -13.21 -0.85
N ALA A 82 7.21 -13.92 -1.23
CA ALA A 82 7.13 -15.23 -1.83
C ALA A 82 8.05 -16.25 -1.15
N THR A 83 7.50 -17.41 -0.88
CA THR A 83 8.21 -18.58 -0.37
C THR A 83 7.75 -19.79 -1.18
N PRO A 84 8.47 -20.18 -2.26
CA PRO A 84 8.07 -21.31 -3.11
C PRO A 84 8.16 -22.65 -2.39
N SER A 85 8.96 -22.77 -1.32
CA SER A 85 9.06 -23.92 -0.42
C SER A 85 9.23 -25.26 -1.17
N GLY A 86 10.29 -25.33 -1.99
CA GLY A 86 10.63 -26.50 -2.82
C GLY A 86 9.93 -26.56 -4.17
N GLY A 87 8.91 -25.74 -4.40
CA GLY A 87 8.23 -25.64 -5.69
C GLY A 87 8.95 -24.73 -6.69
N THR A 88 8.57 -24.87 -7.93
CA THR A 88 9.00 -24.01 -9.05
C THR A 88 7.87 -23.02 -9.37
N LEU A 89 8.15 -21.75 -9.25
CA LEU A 89 7.22 -20.67 -9.64
C LEU A 89 6.91 -20.77 -11.15
N PRO A 90 5.79 -20.18 -11.61
CA PRO A 90 5.53 -19.98 -13.03
C PRO A 90 6.76 -19.40 -13.75
N SER A 91 6.98 -19.83 -14.99
CA SER A 91 8.13 -19.41 -15.80
C SER A 91 8.16 -17.88 -15.98
N THR A 92 7.00 -17.26 -15.99
CA THR A 92 6.88 -15.79 -15.95
C THR A 92 5.74 -15.38 -15.03
N ILE A 93 6.09 -14.53 -14.06
CA ILE A 93 5.13 -13.75 -13.27
C ILE A 93 5.49 -12.29 -13.52
N SER A 94 4.56 -11.51 -14.05
CA SER A 94 4.76 -10.08 -14.30
C SER A 94 3.80 -9.25 -13.47
N HIS A 95 4.33 -8.23 -12.80
CA HIS A 95 3.58 -7.22 -12.06
C HIS A 95 3.64 -5.92 -12.81
N SER A 96 2.50 -5.32 -13.13
CA SER A 96 2.47 -4.14 -13.99
C SER A 96 1.32 -3.18 -13.65
N ARG A 97 1.54 -1.89 -13.96
CA ARG A 97 0.50 -0.89 -13.98
C ARG A 97 -0.28 -0.97 -15.30
N GLN A 98 -1.60 -1.03 -15.22
CA GLN A 98 -2.48 -1.00 -16.37
C GLN A 98 -3.41 0.19 -16.28
N GLN A 99 -3.78 0.75 -17.43
CA GLN A 99 -4.76 1.83 -17.50
C GLN A 99 -6.16 1.27 -17.39
N SER A 100 -6.99 1.87 -16.54
CA SER A 100 -8.40 1.52 -16.41
C SER A 100 -9.20 2.00 -17.60
N VAL A 101 -10.20 1.22 -18.01
CA VAL A 101 -11.21 1.68 -18.96
C VAL A 101 -12.22 2.54 -18.18
N PRO A 102 -12.52 3.76 -18.62
CA PRO A 102 -13.48 4.61 -17.95
C PRO A 102 -14.84 3.92 -17.75
N GLY A 103 -15.34 3.92 -16.53
CA GLY A 103 -16.62 3.30 -16.17
C GLY A 103 -16.53 1.85 -15.66
N GLU A 104 -15.42 1.12 -15.84
CA GLU A 104 -15.27 -0.24 -15.30
C GLU A 104 -15.14 -0.22 -13.76
N VAL A 105 -14.26 0.62 -13.21
CA VAL A 105 -14.15 0.91 -11.77
C VAL A 105 -14.19 2.42 -11.60
N SER A 106 -15.25 2.92 -10.97
CA SER A 106 -15.43 4.36 -10.82
C SER A 106 -14.30 5.02 -10.06
N GLY A 107 -13.70 6.09 -10.62
CA GLY A 107 -12.60 6.84 -9.99
C GLY A 107 -11.23 6.17 -10.06
N ALA A 108 -11.07 5.04 -10.77
CA ALA A 108 -9.77 4.41 -11.00
C ALA A 108 -9.16 4.86 -12.33
N ASN A 109 -7.97 5.46 -12.28
CA ASN A 109 -7.16 5.74 -13.48
C ASN A 109 -6.33 4.54 -13.90
N TYR A 110 -5.83 3.79 -12.92
CA TYR A 110 -4.99 2.63 -13.11
C TYR A 110 -5.43 1.47 -12.23
N PHE A 111 -4.89 0.29 -12.53
CA PHE A 111 -5.00 -0.88 -11.69
C PHE A 111 -3.70 -1.70 -11.70
N TYR A 112 -3.54 -2.54 -10.71
CA TYR A 112 -2.42 -3.45 -10.59
C TYR A 112 -2.76 -4.77 -11.27
N ARG A 113 -1.88 -5.25 -12.15
CA ARG A 113 -2.01 -6.56 -12.82
C ARG A 113 -0.89 -7.49 -12.44
N ILE A 114 -1.24 -8.71 -12.09
CA ILE A 114 -0.34 -9.86 -12.00
C ILE A 114 -0.66 -10.77 -13.18
N SER A 115 0.27 -10.89 -14.14
CA SER A 115 0.18 -11.81 -15.27
C SER A 115 0.99 -13.05 -14.97
N ILE A 116 0.42 -14.21 -15.22
CA ILE A 116 0.97 -15.52 -14.89
C ILE A 116 1.00 -16.37 -16.16
N SER A 117 2.13 -17.01 -16.46
CA SER A 117 2.31 -17.80 -17.69
C SER A 117 1.84 -19.24 -17.57
N ASP A 118 1.90 -19.83 -16.36
CA ASP A 118 1.61 -21.23 -16.08
C ASP A 118 1.31 -21.44 -14.60
N ALA A 119 0.97 -22.66 -14.20
CA ALA A 119 0.58 -22.94 -12.81
C ALA A 119 1.76 -23.06 -11.83
N GLY A 120 2.99 -23.14 -12.31
CA GLY A 120 4.10 -23.60 -11.48
C GLY A 120 3.91 -25.05 -11.03
N THR A 121 4.84 -25.61 -10.26
CA THR A 121 4.79 -27.02 -9.83
C THR A 121 5.47 -27.26 -8.49
N GLY A 122 5.12 -28.38 -7.82
CA GLY A 122 5.88 -28.92 -6.69
C GLY A 122 5.79 -28.12 -5.38
N PHE A 123 4.81 -27.27 -5.21
CA PHE A 123 4.64 -26.45 -4.02
C PHE A 123 4.32 -27.28 -2.78
N SER A 124 5.08 -27.12 -1.71
CA SER A 124 4.82 -27.78 -0.44
C SER A 124 3.71 -27.07 0.36
N SER A 125 3.34 -27.66 1.49
CA SER A 125 2.32 -27.10 2.39
C SER A 125 2.66 -25.70 2.92
N ALA A 126 3.93 -25.33 2.98
CA ALA A 126 4.41 -24.04 3.46
C ALA A 126 4.58 -22.98 2.36
N ALA A 127 4.29 -23.33 1.10
CA ALA A 127 4.45 -22.40 -0.03
C ALA A 127 3.46 -21.24 0.05
N GLU A 128 3.90 -20.08 -0.41
CA GLU A 128 3.05 -18.88 -0.53
C GLU A 128 3.60 -17.89 -1.56
N TYR A 129 2.71 -17.14 -2.18
CA TYR A 129 3.04 -15.98 -3.01
C TYR A 129 2.03 -14.87 -2.75
N ASN A 130 2.50 -13.79 -2.15
CA ASN A 130 1.67 -12.71 -1.68
C ASN A 130 2.11 -11.36 -2.25
N LEU A 131 1.15 -10.47 -2.43
CA LEU A 131 1.37 -9.05 -2.58
C LEU A 131 1.07 -8.38 -1.22
N ARG A 132 2.09 -7.76 -0.62
CA ARG A 132 2.03 -7.20 0.73
C ARG A 132 2.02 -5.68 0.69
N GLN A 133 1.22 -5.08 1.56
CA GLN A 133 1.43 -3.71 2.00
C GLN A 133 1.63 -3.64 3.51
N THR A 134 2.59 -2.80 3.93
CA THR A 134 2.94 -2.59 5.33
C THR A 134 2.49 -1.21 5.79
N ILE A 135 1.75 -1.15 6.89
CA ILE A 135 1.25 0.08 7.50
C ILE A 135 2.13 0.41 8.71
N GLU A 136 2.87 1.50 8.62
CA GLU A 136 3.77 1.99 9.68
C GLU A 136 2.98 2.29 10.95
N ASN A 137 3.43 1.78 12.10
CA ASN A 137 2.77 1.87 13.41
C ASN A 137 1.32 1.34 13.42
N GLY A 138 0.92 0.57 12.40
CA GLY A 138 -0.47 0.12 12.23
C GLY A 138 -0.93 -0.81 13.35
N THR A 139 -0.06 -1.67 13.89
CA THR A 139 -0.40 -2.53 15.03
C THR A 139 -0.78 -1.70 16.25
N ARG A 140 0.02 -0.68 16.58
CA ARG A 140 -0.21 0.21 17.72
C ARG A 140 -1.47 1.05 17.56
N LEU A 141 -1.71 1.57 16.36
CA LEU A 141 -2.75 2.57 16.11
C LEU A 141 -4.12 1.96 15.81
N LEU A 142 -4.16 0.81 15.10
CA LEU A 142 -5.40 0.24 14.57
C LEU A 142 -5.83 -1.04 15.28
N CYS A 143 -4.92 -1.74 15.99
CA CYS A 143 -5.23 -3.02 16.61
C CYS A 143 -5.56 -2.91 18.11
N GLY A 144 -6.10 -3.99 18.67
CA GLY A 144 -6.46 -4.11 20.09
C GLY A 144 -7.62 -5.08 20.31
N ALA A 145 -7.85 -5.46 21.55
CA ALA A 145 -8.94 -6.35 21.91
C ALA A 145 -10.31 -5.83 21.43
N GLY A 146 -11.04 -6.64 20.68
CA GLY A 146 -12.34 -6.29 20.12
C GLY A 146 -12.31 -5.30 18.95
N LYS A 147 -11.15 -4.74 18.61
CA LYS A 147 -11.02 -3.90 17.42
C LYS A 147 -11.06 -4.75 16.16
N LYS A 148 -11.48 -4.12 15.08
CA LYS A 148 -11.56 -4.69 13.75
C LYS A 148 -10.96 -3.75 12.74
N VAL A 149 -10.46 -4.29 11.64
CA VAL A 149 -10.10 -3.53 10.44
C VAL A 149 -10.73 -4.19 9.23
N THR A 150 -11.27 -3.38 8.33
CA THR A 150 -11.93 -3.88 7.13
C THR A 150 -11.14 -3.47 5.90
N ILE A 151 -10.72 -4.47 5.12
CA ILE A 151 -10.07 -4.29 3.82
C ILE A 151 -11.13 -4.42 2.74
N SER A 152 -11.19 -3.46 1.81
CA SER A 152 -12.01 -3.54 0.60
C SER A 152 -11.17 -3.26 -0.63
N PHE A 153 -11.52 -3.90 -1.75
CA PHE A 153 -10.80 -3.76 -3.02
C PHE A 153 -11.70 -4.22 -4.17
N TYR A 154 -11.39 -3.76 -5.37
CA TYR A 154 -11.93 -4.36 -6.59
C TYR A 154 -10.92 -5.37 -7.15
N ALA A 155 -11.42 -6.50 -7.64
CA ALA A 155 -10.59 -7.48 -8.33
C ALA A 155 -11.36 -8.23 -9.41
N ARG A 156 -10.59 -8.78 -10.38
CA ARG A 156 -11.06 -9.75 -11.38
C ARG A 156 -9.94 -10.70 -11.76
N SER A 157 -10.27 -11.83 -12.38
CA SER A 157 -9.28 -12.73 -12.94
C SER A 157 -9.75 -13.34 -14.27
N SER A 158 -8.84 -13.47 -15.23
CA SER A 158 -9.06 -14.24 -16.44
C SER A 158 -8.79 -15.73 -16.26
N ILE A 159 -8.20 -16.14 -15.12
CA ILE A 159 -7.95 -17.54 -14.76
C ILE A 159 -9.24 -18.12 -14.17
N PRO A 160 -9.81 -19.17 -14.72
CA PRO A 160 -11.06 -19.74 -14.23
C PRO A 160 -10.95 -20.20 -12.76
N ASN A 161 -11.97 -19.89 -11.97
CA ASN A 161 -12.09 -20.25 -10.55
C ASN A 161 -10.92 -19.81 -9.67
N LYS A 162 -10.12 -18.85 -10.12
CA LYS A 162 -8.98 -18.34 -9.37
C LYS A 162 -9.43 -17.72 -8.05
N LYS A 163 -8.79 -18.13 -6.95
CA LYS A 163 -9.00 -17.50 -5.65
C LYS A 163 -7.91 -16.49 -5.34
N ILE A 164 -8.27 -15.47 -4.57
CA ILE A 164 -7.36 -14.57 -3.87
C ILE A 164 -7.67 -14.62 -2.38
N GLY A 165 -6.64 -14.74 -1.55
CA GLY A 165 -6.77 -14.69 -0.11
C GLY A 165 -6.40 -13.30 0.42
N VAL A 166 -7.06 -12.83 1.48
CA VAL A 166 -6.68 -11.60 2.18
C VAL A 166 -6.60 -11.89 3.67
N PHE A 167 -5.46 -11.59 4.29
CA PHE A 167 -5.21 -11.76 5.72
C PHE A 167 -4.17 -10.75 6.19
N GLY A 168 -3.77 -10.79 7.45
CA GLY A 168 -2.79 -9.84 7.96
C GLY A 168 -1.93 -10.38 9.07
N PHE A 169 -0.97 -9.54 9.51
CA PHE A 169 -0.16 -9.79 10.68
C PHE A 169 -0.03 -8.54 11.55
N GLN A 170 -0.14 -8.72 12.86
CA GLN A 170 0.33 -7.76 13.85
C GLN A 170 1.81 -8.01 14.13
N TYR A 171 2.67 -7.12 13.65
CA TYR A 171 4.09 -7.15 13.95
C TYR A 171 4.40 -6.08 14.98
N TYR A 172 4.99 -6.49 16.08
CA TYR A 172 5.25 -5.62 17.24
C TYR A 172 6.61 -4.91 17.17
N GLY A 173 7.31 -5.01 16.06
CA GLY A 173 8.60 -4.37 15.85
C GLY A 173 9.80 -5.24 16.26
N SER A 174 10.99 -4.79 15.89
CA SER A 174 12.24 -5.47 16.26
C SER A 174 12.45 -5.38 17.76
N GLY A 175 12.68 -6.52 18.43
CA GLY A 175 12.75 -6.60 19.89
C GLY A 175 11.39 -6.59 20.61
N GLY A 176 10.29 -6.55 19.86
CA GLY A 176 8.93 -6.64 20.40
C GLY A 176 8.43 -8.06 20.59
N SER A 177 7.15 -8.19 20.94
CA SER A 177 6.46 -9.47 21.06
C SER A 177 6.45 -10.23 19.72
N PRO A 178 6.30 -11.57 19.72
CA PRO A 178 6.18 -12.34 18.48
C PRO A 178 5.06 -11.85 17.57
N ILE A 179 5.27 -11.97 16.26
CA ILE A 179 4.27 -11.66 15.24
C ILE A 179 3.02 -12.52 15.40
N GLU A 180 1.84 -11.95 15.22
CA GLU A 180 0.56 -12.63 15.33
C GLU A 180 -0.24 -12.54 14.03
N THR A 181 -0.82 -13.67 13.59
CA THR A 181 -1.66 -13.72 12.41
C THR A 181 -3.05 -13.15 12.68
N LEU A 182 -3.57 -12.38 11.76
CA LEU A 182 -4.97 -11.98 11.65
C LEU A 182 -5.60 -12.77 10.52
N ASN A 183 -6.37 -13.80 10.89
CA ASN A 183 -7.02 -14.66 9.91
C ASN A 183 -8.08 -13.87 9.13
N GLY A 184 -8.09 -14.09 7.84
CA GLY A 184 -8.95 -13.39 6.92
C GLY A 184 -9.84 -14.34 6.13
N LYS A 185 -9.95 -14.07 4.82
CA LYS A 185 -10.87 -14.78 3.94
C LYS A 185 -10.30 -14.90 2.53
N ASN A 186 -10.70 -15.95 1.81
CA ASN A 186 -10.48 -16.06 0.37
C ASN A 186 -11.75 -15.72 -0.41
N PHE A 187 -11.56 -15.39 -1.68
CA PHE A 187 -12.61 -15.05 -2.62
C PHE A 187 -12.32 -15.70 -3.97
N THR A 188 -13.30 -16.39 -4.55
CA THR A 188 -13.23 -16.78 -5.95
C THR A 188 -13.49 -15.55 -6.82
N LEU A 189 -12.55 -15.21 -7.67
CA LEU A 189 -12.61 -14.03 -8.51
C LEU A 189 -13.53 -14.24 -9.71
N SER A 190 -14.32 -13.22 -10.03
CA SER A 190 -15.07 -13.11 -11.28
C SER A 190 -14.14 -12.69 -12.43
N SER A 191 -14.54 -12.98 -13.67
CA SER A 191 -13.91 -12.41 -14.87
C SER A 191 -14.20 -10.90 -15.04
N ASN A 192 -15.27 -10.41 -14.40
CA ASN A 192 -15.63 -8.99 -14.36
C ASN A 192 -15.16 -8.37 -13.03
N TRP A 193 -14.95 -7.06 -13.04
CA TRP A 193 -14.64 -6.31 -11.83
C TRP A 193 -15.75 -6.47 -10.79
N MET A 194 -15.36 -6.94 -9.61
CA MET A 194 -16.24 -7.07 -8.45
C MET A 194 -15.57 -6.44 -7.23
N LYS A 195 -16.38 -5.82 -6.37
CA LYS A 195 -15.91 -5.33 -5.07
C LYS A 195 -15.97 -6.45 -4.04
N TYR A 196 -14.84 -6.68 -3.38
CA TYR A 196 -14.68 -7.64 -2.29
C TYR A 196 -14.34 -6.89 -1.00
N ASN A 197 -14.69 -7.48 0.14
CA ASN A 197 -14.26 -6.97 1.44
C ASN A 197 -14.11 -8.10 2.45
N VAL A 198 -13.23 -7.88 3.41
CA VAL A 198 -12.99 -8.76 4.55
C VAL A 198 -12.72 -7.94 5.79
N THR A 199 -13.34 -8.32 6.90
CA THR A 199 -13.07 -7.75 8.22
C THR A 199 -12.17 -8.70 9.00
N LEU A 200 -11.00 -8.19 9.42
CA LEU A 200 -10.07 -8.89 10.29
C LEU A 200 -10.32 -8.47 11.73
N ILE A 201 -10.44 -9.46 12.63
CA ILE A 201 -10.49 -9.23 14.07
C ILE A 201 -9.06 -9.10 14.56
N THR A 202 -8.73 -8.01 15.24
CA THR A 202 -7.37 -7.76 15.71
C THR A 202 -7.13 -8.37 17.09
N ASN A 203 -5.88 -8.76 17.36
CA ASN A 203 -5.49 -9.36 18.63
C ASN A 203 -5.29 -8.30 19.71
N SER A 204 -5.41 -8.72 20.98
CA SER A 204 -5.17 -7.85 22.14
C SER A 204 -3.74 -7.34 22.19
N LEU A 205 -3.58 -6.08 22.55
CA LEU A 205 -2.27 -5.48 22.83
C LEU A 205 -1.86 -5.60 24.31
N THR A 206 -2.75 -6.12 25.17
CA THR A 206 -2.48 -6.29 26.59
C THR A 206 -1.32 -7.27 26.80
N GLY A 207 -0.33 -6.87 27.57
CA GLY A 207 0.87 -7.68 27.84
C GLY A 207 1.86 -7.79 26.66
N LYS A 208 1.65 -7.05 25.57
CA LYS A 208 2.59 -7.02 24.44
C LYS A 208 3.66 -5.95 24.65
N THR A 209 4.87 -6.28 24.23
CA THR A 209 5.98 -5.35 24.15
C THR A 209 6.12 -4.84 22.72
N PHE A 210 6.21 -3.53 22.58
CA PHE A 210 6.49 -2.90 21.29
C PHE A 210 7.99 -2.57 21.19
N GLY A 211 8.61 -3.14 20.18
CA GLY A 211 9.97 -2.79 19.78
C GLY A 211 9.96 -1.69 18.70
N ASP A 212 11.09 -1.59 17.99
CA ASP A 212 11.25 -0.59 16.94
C ASP A 212 10.47 -0.98 15.67
N ASN A 213 9.80 0.01 15.05
CA ASN A 213 9.10 -0.13 13.77
C ASN A 213 7.98 -1.20 13.79
N ASP A 214 7.02 -1.07 14.72
CA ASP A 214 5.81 -1.88 14.68
C ASP A 214 4.98 -1.61 13.42
N GLN A 215 4.32 -2.66 12.91
CA GLN A 215 3.65 -2.63 11.62
C GLN A 215 2.39 -3.49 11.63
N LEU A 216 1.37 -3.04 10.90
CA LEU A 216 0.29 -3.91 10.47
C LEU A 216 0.55 -4.31 9.02
N LEU A 217 0.68 -5.61 8.79
CA LEU A 217 0.95 -6.17 7.46
C LEU A 217 -0.38 -6.66 6.87
N ILE A 218 -0.65 -6.30 5.63
CA ILE A 218 -1.80 -6.81 4.87
C ILE A 218 -1.29 -7.57 3.66
N GLU A 219 -1.76 -8.81 3.53
CA GLU A 219 -1.35 -9.76 2.51
C GLU A 219 -2.52 -10.04 1.55
N PHE A 220 -2.26 -9.90 0.26
CA PHE A 220 -3.09 -10.43 -0.80
C PHE A 220 -2.42 -11.70 -1.31
N SER A 221 -2.92 -12.85 -0.89
CA SER A 221 -2.34 -14.15 -1.24
C SER A 221 -2.85 -14.61 -2.59
N ILE A 222 -1.92 -14.80 -3.51
CA ILE A 222 -2.17 -15.23 -4.89
C ILE A 222 -2.09 -16.76 -4.97
N MET A 223 -1.26 -17.37 -4.14
CA MET A 223 -1.10 -18.81 -4.01
C MET A 223 -0.72 -19.13 -2.57
N TRP A 224 -1.23 -20.24 -2.05
CA TRP A 224 -0.90 -20.76 -0.72
C TRP A 224 -0.91 -22.29 -0.68
N GLY A 225 0.04 -22.87 0.02
CA GLY A 225 0.07 -24.28 0.38
C GLY A 225 -0.94 -24.61 1.48
N ALA A 226 -1.24 -25.89 1.65
CA ALA A 226 -2.25 -26.35 2.62
C ALA A 226 -1.98 -25.90 4.08
N GLY A 227 -0.71 -25.77 4.48
CA GLY A 227 -0.32 -25.28 5.81
C GLY A 227 -0.64 -23.79 6.05
N ASN A 228 -0.81 -23.02 4.99
CA ASN A 228 -1.16 -21.60 5.05
C ASN A 228 -2.65 -21.33 4.78
N ALA A 229 -3.43 -22.34 4.38
CA ALA A 229 -4.82 -22.20 3.97
C ALA A 229 -5.72 -21.61 5.07
N ALA A 230 -5.51 -21.98 6.33
CA ALA A 230 -6.28 -21.49 7.45
C ALA A 230 -6.19 -19.96 7.62
N ARG A 231 -5.08 -19.31 7.22
CA ARG A 231 -4.92 -17.86 7.29
C ARG A 231 -5.94 -17.11 6.44
N VAL A 232 -6.37 -17.73 5.36
CA VAL A 232 -7.36 -17.19 4.41
C VAL A 232 -8.73 -17.85 4.51
N GLY A 233 -9.00 -18.56 5.61
CA GLY A 233 -10.28 -19.25 5.84
C GLY A 233 -10.55 -20.36 4.83
N ASP A 234 -9.50 -21.03 4.33
CA ASP A 234 -9.59 -22.21 3.47
C ASP A 234 -9.06 -23.45 4.20
N SER A 235 -9.34 -24.63 3.66
CA SER A 235 -8.83 -25.90 4.16
C SER A 235 -7.89 -26.61 3.16
N ILE A 236 -7.80 -26.09 1.94
CA ILE A 236 -7.01 -26.65 0.85
C ILE A 236 -6.05 -25.61 0.27
N ALA A 237 -5.00 -26.09 -0.39
CA ALA A 237 -4.07 -25.25 -1.10
C ALA A 237 -4.74 -24.57 -2.31
N GLU A 238 -4.26 -23.38 -2.64
CA GLU A 238 -4.54 -22.68 -3.89
C GLU A 238 -3.25 -22.54 -4.70
N THR A 239 -3.30 -22.90 -5.97
CA THR A 239 -2.17 -22.75 -6.90
C THR A 239 -2.29 -21.47 -7.72
N PHE A 240 -1.34 -21.22 -8.62
CA PHE A 240 -1.48 -20.13 -9.59
C PHE A 240 -2.63 -20.36 -10.58
N GLY A 241 -3.07 -21.60 -10.77
CA GLY A 241 -4.26 -21.96 -11.56
C GLY A 241 -4.04 -22.02 -13.07
N GLY A 242 -2.91 -21.56 -13.58
CA GLY A 242 -2.56 -21.56 -15.00
C GLY A 242 -2.29 -20.15 -15.56
N ALA A 243 -2.23 -20.06 -16.90
CA ALA A 243 -1.97 -18.80 -17.58
C ALA A 243 -3.15 -17.82 -17.47
N GLY A 244 -2.86 -16.57 -17.24
CA GLY A 244 -3.87 -15.50 -17.20
C GLY A 244 -3.46 -14.34 -16.32
N ASN A 245 -4.46 -13.49 -15.96
CA ASN A 245 -4.25 -12.27 -15.22
C ASN A 245 -5.11 -12.24 -13.97
N ILE A 246 -4.56 -11.61 -12.92
CA ILE A 246 -5.27 -11.16 -11.73
C ILE A 246 -5.12 -9.65 -11.67
N ASP A 247 -6.23 -8.94 -11.66
CA ASP A 247 -6.28 -7.48 -11.61
C ASP A 247 -6.84 -7.03 -10.26
N ILE A 248 -6.22 -6.01 -9.65
CA ILE A 248 -6.60 -5.44 -8.35
C ILE A 248 -6.66 -3.92 -8.47
N SER A 249 -7.68 -3.29 -7.90
CA SER A 249 -7.87 -1.84 -7.88
C SER A 249 -8.52 -1.36 -6.59
N GLN A 250 -8.34 -0.08 -6.26
CA GLN A 250 -8.99 0.62 -5.15
C GLN A 250 -8.92 -0.12 -3.81
N VAL A 251 -7.70 -0.46 -3.41
CA VAL A 251 -7.44 -1.09 -2.11
C VAL A 251 -7.58 -0.07 -0.99
N GLN A 252 -8.45 -0.37 -0.02
CA GLN A 252 -8.69 0.47 1.15
C GLN A 252 -8.68 -0.37 2.41
N LEU A 253 -8.14 0.17 3.51
CA LEU A 253 -8.29 -0.36 4.86
C LEU A 253 -8.88 0.71 5.75
N CYS A 254 -10.00 0.36 6.40
CA CYS A 254 -10.67 1.20 7.39
C CYS A 254 -10.64 0.54 8.77
N ALA A 255 -10.58 1.33 9.84
CA ALA A 255 -10.88 0.84 11.18
C ALA A 255 -12.38 0.54 11.29
N GLY A 256 -12.74 -0.49 12.07
CA GLY A 256 -14.11 -0.96 12.23
C GLY A 256 -14.48 -2.10 11.28
N ASP A 257 -15.76 -2.42 11.19
CA ASP A 257 -16.30 -3.56 10.43
C ASP A 257 -17.12 -3.16 9.20
N VAL A 258 -17.04 -1.90 8.81
CA VAL A 258 -17.73 -1.36 7.63
C VAL A 258 -16.73 -1.08 6.53
N ALA A 259 -16.99 -1.63 5.34
CA ALA A 259 -16.23 -1.30 4.13
C ALA A 259 -16.70 0.06 3.58
N LEU A 260 -16.03 1.13 3.97
CA LEU A 260 -16.34 2.48 3.51
C LEU A 260 -16.15 2.62 1.99
N SER A 261 -16.80 3.61 1.39
CA SER A 261 -16.58 3.95 -0.01
C SER A 261 -15.15 4.40 -0.23
N PHE A 262 -14.53 3.91 -1.32
CA PHE A 262 -13.20 4.34 -1.69
C PHE A 262 -13.21 5.83 -2.04
N GLN A 263 -12.29 6.56 -1.44
CA GLN A 263 -12.08 7.97 -1.75
C GLN A 263 -10.63 8.16 -2.19
N PRO A 264 -10.39 8.46 -3.47
CA PRO A 264 -9.04 8.68 -3.97
C PRO A 264 -8.45 9.92 -3.31
N ARG A 265 -7.16 9.86 -2.99
CA ARG A 265 -6.39 11.06 -2.61
C ARG A 265 -5.97 11.80 -3.87
N HIS A 266 -5.75 13.11 -3.75
CA HIS A 266 -5.12 13.86 -4.83
C HIS A 266 -3.73 13.28 -5.13
N PHE A 267 -3.34 13.20 -6.41
CA PHE A 267 -2.08 12.56 -6.83
C PHE A 267 -0.85 13.12 -6.09
N ALA A 268 -0.79 14.43 -5.88
CA ALA A 268 0.33 15.06 -5.17
C ALA A 268 0.45 14.60 -3.71
N ASP A 269 -0.67 14.37 -3.04
CA ASP A 269 -0.71 13.88 -1.67
C ASP A 269 -0.32 12.40 -1.61
N GLU A 270 -0.83 11.58 -2.53
CA GLU A 270 -0.46 10.16 -2.63
C GLU A 270 1.02 9.98 -2.95
N LEU A 271 1.56 10.78 -3.90
CA LEU A 271 2.98 10.80 -4.21
C LEU A 271 3.81 11.20 -2.99
N ALA A 272 3.38 12.22 -2.25
CA ALA A 272 4.07 12.65 -1.03
C ALA A 272 4.13 11.56 0.04
N LEU A 273 3.04 10.80 0.22
CA LEU A 273 2.99 9.65 1.11
C LEU A 273 3.93 8.53 0.65
N CYS A 274 3.99 8.25 -0.65
CA CYS A 274 4.92 7.27 -1.22
C CYS A 274 6.37 7.72 -1.05
N GLN A 275 6.68 8.99 -1.30
CA GLN A 275 8.01 9.56 -1.19
C GLN A 275 8.56 9.55 0.25
N ARG A 276 7.73 9.44 1.27
CA ARG A 276 8.18 9.18 2.64
C ARG A 276 8.99 7.88 2.76
N TYR A 277 8.78 6.92 1.86
CA TYR A 277 9.40 5.59 1.90
C TYR A 277 10.38 5.37 0.75
N TYR A 278 10.06 5.87 -0.43
CA TYR A 278 10.93 5.76 -1.60
C TYR A 278 10.80 7.00 -2.47
N GLU A 279 11.94 7.51 -2.94
CA GLU A 279 11.97 8.61 -3.89
C GLU A 279 13.08 8.37 -4.92
N TYR A 280 12.71 8.58 -6.18
CA TYR A 280 13.63 8.64 -7.28
C TYR A 280 13.88 10.10 -7.63
N LEU A 281 15.12 10.56 -7.47
CA LEU A 281 15.53 11.90 -7.86
C LEU A 281 16.23 11.81 -9.20
N ASP A 282 15.61 12.41 -10.19
CA ASP A 282 16.18 12.54 -11.51
C ASP A 282 17.27 13.63 -11.49
N ILE A 283 18.28 13.44 -12.24
CA ILE A 283 19.47 14.19 -12.61
C ILE A 283 19.80 15.43 -11.77
N ALA A 284 20.83 15.31 -10.96
CA ALA A 284 21.62 16.46 -10.56
C ALA A 284 22.84 16.59 -11.50
N ARG A 285 22.99 17.74 -12.16
CA ARG A 285 24.19 18.08 -12.91
C ARG A 285 25.11 18.88 -11.99
N VAL A 286 26.33 18.40 -11.81
CA VAL A 286 27.36 19.11 -11.04
C VAL A 286 28.54 19.40 -11.98
N ARG A 287 28.93 20.66 -12.07
CA ARG A 287 30.06 21.10 -12.85
C ARG A 287 31.21 21.50 -11.95
N TYR A 288 32.37 21.01 -12.24
CA TYR A 288 33.62 21.35 -11.56
C TYR A 288 34.41 22.36 -12.35
N LEU A 289 35.08 23.23 -11.62
CA LEU A 289 36.00 24.23 -12.18
C LEU A 289 37.45 24.02 -11.72
N ASP A 290 37.69 23.10 -10.77
CA ASP A 290 39.05 22.86 -10.25
C ASP A 290 39.24 21.37 -9.87
N ALA A 291 40.44 20.84 -10.25
CA ALA A 291 40.79 19.43 -10.08
C ALA A 291 41.42 19.08 -8.72
N ALA A 292 41.76 20.08 -7.90
CA ALA A 292 42.64 19.89 -6.74
C ALA A 292 41.89 19.59 -5.41
N SER A 293 40.61 19.86 -5.33
CA SER A 293 39.83 19.71 -4.09
C SER A 293 38.54 18.93 -4.35
N GLY A 294 38.30 17.90 -3.56
CA GLY A 294 36.98 17.23 -3.59
C GLY A 294 35.86 18.23 -3.30
N VAL A 295 34.78 18.15 -4.07
CA VAL A 295 33.59 18.99 -3.85
C VAL A 295 32.54 18.21 -3.11
N VAL A 296 32.12 18.74 -1.96
CA VAL A 296 30.97 18.25 -1.20
C VAL A 296 29.75 19.06 -1.60
N PHE A 297 28.68 18.39 -1.94
CA PHE A 297 27.41 19.04 -2.21
C PHE A 297 26.26 18.27 -1.57
N SER A 298 25.25 18.97 -1.14
CA SER A 298 24.06 18.39 -0.50
C SER A 298 22.86 18.46 -1.41
N ARG A 299 21.98 17.48 -1.28
CA ARG A 299 20.69 17.43 -1.95
C ARG A 299 19.62 17.21 -0.92
N ASP A 300 18.68 18.15 -0.85
CA ASP A 300 17.48 18.02 0.00
C ASP A 300 16.37 17.28 -0.76
N PHE A 301 15.56 16.57 -0.02
CA PHE A 301 14.43 15.80 -0.52
C PHE A 301 13.31 15.75 0.54
N ARG A 302 12.16 15.18 0.19
CA ARG A 302 11.06 15.02 1.15
C ARG A 302 11.50 14.18 2.34
N PRO A 303 11.18 14.58 3.58
CA PRO A 303 11.55 13.83 4.77
C PRO A 303 11.09 12.36 4.67
N LYS A 304 12.05 11.45 4.82
CA LYS A 304 11.83 10.02 4.88
C LYS A 304 11.47 9.59 6.30
N ARG A 305 10.90 8.41 6.45
CA ARG A 305 10.64 7.85 7.79
C ARG A 305 11.92 7.60 8.60
N ILE A 306 13.00 7.26 7.93
CA ILE A 306 14.38 7.09 8.47
C ILE A 306 15.38 7.63 7.44
N ALA A 307 16.66 7.70 7.81
CA ALA A 307 17.72 7.95 6.84
C ALA A 307 17.69 6.85 5.76
N PRO A 308 17.58 7.21 4.47
CA PRO A 308 17.42 6.24 3.40
C PRO A 308 18.72 5.51 3.07
N THR A 309 18.58 4.29 2.55
CA THR A 309 19.63 3.68 1.74
C THR A 309 19.71 4.41 0.41
N VAL A 310 20.89 4.91 0.07
CA VAL A 310 21.12 5.72 -1.14
C VAL A 310 21.80 4.88 -2.20
N THR A 311 21.16 4.76 -3.36
CA THR A 311 21.80 4.19 -4.57
C THR A 311 22.06 5.30 -5.56
N ILE A 312 23.32 5.45 -5.96
CA ILE A 312 23.78 6.46 -6.93
C ILE A 312 23.98 5.75 -8.26
N THR A 313 23.40 6.30 -9.33
CA THR A 313 23.66 5.83 -10.69
C THR A 313 24.24 7.00 -11.50
N THR A 314 25.48 6.90 -11.90
CA THR A 314 26.14 7.89 -12.74
C THR A 314 25.72 7.70 -14.19
N ILE A 315 25.24 8.75 -14.82
CA ILE A 315 24.83 8.77 -16.24
C ILE A 315 26.02 9.23 -17.09
N ASN A 316 26.72 10.25 -16.61
CA ASN A 316 27.89 10.79 -17.30
C ASN A 316 28.86 11.41 -16.28
N GLY A 317 30.14 11.42 -16.59
CA GLY A 317 31.21 12.02 -15.78
C GLY A 317 31.72 11.13 -14.66
N VAL A 318 32.17 11.73 -13.56
CA VAL A 318 32.73 11.02 -12.39
C VAL A 318 31.63 10.63 -11.44
N ALA A 319 31.71 9.38 -10.97
CA ALA A 319 30.77 8.88 -9.97
C ALA A 319 30.98 9.60 -8.62
N PRO A 320 29.92 10.21 -8.04
CA PRO A 320 30.00 10.70 -6.68
C PRO A 320 30.01 9.55 -5.67
N THR A 321 30.62 9.79 -4.52
CA THR A 321 30.54 8.89 -3.37
C THR A 321 29.62 9.47 -2.32
N LEU A 322 28.93 8.59 -1.59
CA LEU A 322 28.08 9.00 -0.48
C LEU A 322 28.96 9.42 0.70
N ASP A 323 28.80 10.64 1.18
CA ASP A 323 29.40 11.13 2.42
C ASP A 323 28.48 10.84 3.60
N SER A 324 27.23 11.30 3.53
CA SER A 324 26.25 11.05 4.58
C SER A 324 24.82 11.05 4.04
N ALA A 325 23.94 10.32 4.71
CA ALA A 325 22.51 10.33 4.45
C ALA A 325 21.74 10.63 5.75
N ARG A 326 20.77 11.54 5.65
CA ARG A 326 19.83 11.91 6.72
C ARG A 326 18.40 11.71 6.23
N ALA A 327 17.44 11.81 7.11
CA ALA A 327 16.03 11.62 6.73
C ALA A 327 15.52 12.63 5.68
N SER A 328 16.14 13.79 5.54
CA SER A 328 15.71 14.85 4.61
C SER A 328 16.80 15.37 3.66
N SER A 329 18.02 14.83 3.75
CA SER A 329 19.13 15.28 2.91
C SER A 329 20.18 14.20 2.70
N VAL A 330 20.91 14.31 1.61
CA VAL A 330 22.10 13.49 1.34
C VAL A 330 23.27 14.41 1.02
N SER A 331 24.45 14.07 1.52
CA SER A 331 25.71 14.72 1.17
C SER A 331 26.54 13.78 0.30
N LEU A 332 27.03 14.29 -0.81
CA LEU A 332 27.81 13.55 -1.81
C LEU A 332 29.16 14.22 -2.00
N VAL A 333 30.18 13.42 -2.22
CA VAL A 333 31.54 13.88 -2.49
C VAL A 333 31.96 13.43 -3.87
N LEU A 334 32.51 14.33 -4.64
CA LEU A 334 33.23 14.04 -5.88
C LEU A 334 34.70 14.35 -5.69
N THR A 335 35.56 13.38 -5.94
CA THR A 335 37.00 13.49 -5.81
C THR A 335 37.67 13.28 -7.17
N ASN A 336 38.81 13.96 -7.39
CA ASN A 336 39.69 13.78 -8.56
C ASN A 336 39.05 13.97 -9.94
N ALA A 337 38.08 14.84 -10.05
CA ALA A 337 37.55 15.19 -11.37
C ALA A 337 38.26 16.43 -11.90
N GLY A 338 38.88 16.32 -13.06
CA GLY A 338 39.20 17.50 -13.89
C GLY A 338 37.92 18.29 -14.21
N ILE A 339 38.01 19.33 -15.02
CA ILE A 339 36.83 20.09 -15.47
C ILE A 339 35.87 19.12 -16.17
N THR A 340 34.87 18.59 -15.46
CA THR A 340 33.89 17.66 -16.03
C THR A 340 32.49 17.99 -15.51
N ASP A 341 31.50 17.80 -16.37
CA ASP A 341 30.10 17.75 -15.98
C ASP A 341 29.76 16.33 -15.55
N SER A 342 29.31 16.16 -14.33
CA SER A 342 28.78 14.86 -13.84
C SER A 342 27.27 14.90 -13.72
N THR A 343 26.64 13.86 -14.22
CA THR A 343 25.18 13.67 -14.18
C THR A 343 24.88 12.34 -13.54
N TYR A 344 23.96 12.31 -12.57
CA TYR A 344 23.62 11.10 -11.82
C TYR A 344 22.16 11.14 -11.35
N THR A 345 21.66 9.98 -11.01
CA THR A 345 20.35 9.82 -10.36
C THR A 345 20.53 9.23 -8.98
N LEU A 346 19.59 9.51 -8.09
CA LEU A 346 19.55 8.97 -6.74
C LEU A 346 18.27 8.16 -6.53
N LYS A 347 18.42 6.96 -5.99
CA LYS A 347 17.31 6.20 -5.40
C LYS A 347 17.45 6.26 -3.89
N LEU A 348 16.42 6.76 -3.21
CA LEU A 348 16.37 6.94 -1.77
C LEU A 348 15.35 5.96 -1.21
N ASP A 349 15.82 4.88 -0.59
CA ASP A 349 14.99 3.79 -0.08
C ASP A 349 14.98 3.77 1.45
N ALA A 350 13.80 4.00 2.02
CA ALA A 350 13.49 3.98 3.44
C ALA A 350 12.28 3.08 3.74
N GLU A 351 12.04 2.06 2.90
CA GLU A 351 10.91 1.13 3.05
C GLU A 351 10.96 0.31 4.36
N LEU A 352 9.84 -0.32 4.70
CA LEU A 352 9.64 -1.13 5.92
C LEU A 352 9.92 -2.61 5.66
#